data_03cda292d9e31f95d28382b34e7b827d
#
_entry.id   03cda292d9e31f95d28382b34e7b827d
#
_cell.length_a   1.000
_cell.length_b   1.000
_cell.length_c   1.000
_cell.angle_alpha   90.00
_cell.angle_beta   90.00
_cell.angle_gamma   90.00
#
_symmetry.space_group_name_H-M   'P 1'
#
loop_
_entity.id
_entity.type
_entity.pdbx_description
1 polymer ?
#
loop_
_entity_poly.entity_id
_entity_poly.type
_entity_poly.pdbx_seq_one_letter_code
_entity_poly.pdbx_strand_id
1 'polypeptide(L)'
;MRLLLDTHVLLWWLADDPSLGEEARTGISDPGSSVFVSAATVWEVSIKQALGKLEAPSDLLHQVELNRFEPLSMTVSHAYTAGALPRHHDDPFDRMLVAQAMKEDLVLLTGDPRMSSYGVETVAA
;
A
#
# COMPACT_ATOMS: atom_id res chain seq x y z
N MET A 1 3.88 -11.17 10.17
CA MET A 1 3.31 -11.01 8.80
C MET A 1 4.16 -10.08 7.96
N ARG A 2 4.18 -10.32 6.68
CA ARG A 2 4.81 -9.42 5.71
C ARG A 2 3.68 -8.66 5.00
N LEU A 3 3.53 -7.38 5.32
CA LEU A 3 2.41 -6.56 4.90
C LEU A 3 2.85 -5.52 3.88
N LEU A 4 2.04 -5.32 2.83
CA LEU A 4 2.17 -4.19 1.92
C LEU A 4 0.96 -3.28 2.14
N LEU A 5 1.19 -2.02 2.48
CA LEU A 5 0.13 -1.05 2.71
C LEU A 5 -0.35 -0.45 1.40
N ASP A 6 -1.67 -0.37 1.20
CA ASP A 6 -2.16 0.48 0.13
C ASP A 6 -2.06 1.96 0.55
N THR A 7 -2.28 2.85 -0.39
CA THR A 7 -2.07 4.28 -0.18
C THR A 7 -2.96 4.84 0.92
N HIS A 8 -4.25 4.50 0.95
CA HIS A 8 -5.17 5.02 1.97
C HIS A 8 -4.84 4.46 3.35
N VAL A 9 -4.45 3.20 3.43
CA VAL A 9 -4.06 2.58 4.71
C VAL A 9 -2.84 3.28 5.29
N LEU A 10 -1.84 3.56 4.48
CA LEU A 10 -0.68 4.33 4.93
C LEU A 10 -1.08 5.69 5.50
N LEU A 11 -1.90 6.43 4.75
CA LEU A 11 -2.32 7.76 5.17
C LEU A 11 -3.19 7.72 6.43
N TRP A 12 -4.09 6.75 6.54
CA TRP A 12 -4.88 6.57 7.76
C TRP A 12 -4.01 6.26 8.96
N TRP A 13 -3.02 5.41 8.79
CA TRP A 13 -2.08 5.08 9.86
C TRP A 13 -1.30 6.32 10.31
N LEU A 14 -0.74 7.08 9.38
CA LEU A 14 0.05 8.27 9.72
C LEU A 14 -0.78 9.38 10.36
N ALA A 15 -2.07 9.48 10.02
CA ALA A 15 -2.99 10.46 10.58
C ALA A 15 -3.74 9.95 11.83
N ASP A 16 -3.49 8.72 12.23
CA ASP A 16 -4.27 8.06 13.27
C ASP A 16 -5.79 8.16 13.02
N ASP A 17 -6.18 7.95 11.77
CA ASP A 17 -7.54 8.10 11.30
C ASP A 17 -8.40 6.92 11.78
N PRO A 18 -9.59 7.17 12.38
CA PRO A 18 -10.48 6.10 12.83
C PRO A 18 -11.04 5.22 11.71
N SER A 19 -10.87 5.61 10.45
CA SER A 19 -11.22 4.77 9.30
C SER A 19 -10.39 3.49 9.25
N LEU A 20 -9.20 3.49 9.86
CA LEU A 20 -8.36 2.30 9.94
C LEU A 20 -8.88 1.36 11.03
N GLY A 21 -9.28 0.14 10.65
CA GLY A 21 -9.83 -0.85 11.55
C GLY A 21 -8.81 -1.46 12.51
N GLU A 22 -9.33 -2.16 13.54
CA GLU A 22 -8.51 -2.75 14.60
C GLU A 22 -7.57 -3.85 14.09
N GLU A 23 -8.04 -4.69 13.18
CA GLU A 23 -7.23 -5.77 12.62
C GLU A 23 -6.00 -5.22 11.89
N ALA A 24 -6.22 -4.16 11.10
CA ALA A 24 -5.14 -3.49 10.38
C ALA A 24 -4.15 -2.84 11.36
N ARG A 25 -4.65 -2.13 12.38
CA ARG A 25 -3.81 -1.50 13.39
C ARG A 25 -2.95 -2.53 14.13
N THR A 26 -3.55 -3.64 14.51
CA THR A 26 -2.86 -4.74 15.19
C THR A 26 -1.74 -5.31 14.31
N GLY A 27 -2.03 -5.56 13.04
CA GLY A 27 -1.05 -6.09 12.10
C GLY A 27 0.14 -5.15 11.89
N ILE A 28 -0.13 -3.86 11.71
CA ILE A 28 0.93 -2.86 11.47
C ILE A 28 1.80 -2.67 12.72
N SER A 29 1.18 -2.64 13.91
CA SER A 29 1.90 -2.39 15.16
C SER A 29 2.56 -3.63 15.75
N ASP A 30 2.30 -4.80 15.21
CA ASP A 30 2.92 -6.04 15.69
C ASP A 30 4.44 -6.00 15.43
N PRO A 31 5.28 -6.14 16.49
CA PRO A 31 6.74 -6.14 16.31
C PRO A 31 7.25 -7.26 15.42
N GLY A 32 6.48 -8.35 15.29
CA GLY A 32 6.81 -9.47 14.41
C GLY A 32 6.48 -9.24 12.94
N SER A 33 5.78 -8.16 12.61
CA SER A 33 5.43 -7.83 11.23
C SER A 33 6.53 -7.04 10.54
N SER A 34 6.75 -7.34 9.25
CA SER A 34 7.49 -6.48 8.34
C SER A 34 6.46 -5.70 7.51
N VAL A 35 6.53 -4.38 7.54
CA VAL A 35 5.56 -3.51 6.87
C VAL A 35 6.25 -2.75 5.75
N PHE A 36 5.74 -2.91 4.54
CA PHE A 36 6.32 -2.35 3.32
C PHE A 36 5.47 -1.20 2.79
N VAL A 37 6.15 -0.17 2.29
CA VAL A 37 5.55 0.96 1.57
C VAL A 37 6.16 1.00 0.17
N SER A 38 5.31 0.89 -0.84
CA SER A 38 5.76 0.87 -2.23
C SER A 38 6.18 2.25 -2.73
N ALA A 39 7.16 2.27 -3.61
CA ALA A 39 7.48 3.45 -4.41
C ALA A 39 6.25 3.95 -5.19
N ALA A 40 5.37 3.06 -5.62
CA ALA A 40 4.12 3.41 -6.29
C ALA A 40 3.21 4.27 -5.39
N THR A 41 3.11 3.92 -4.12
CA THR A 41 2.33 4.69 -3.13
C THR A 41 2.92 6.09 -2.92
N VAL A 42 4.23 6.19 -2.78
CA VAL A 42 4.91 7.48 -2.64
C VAL A 42 4.67 8.35 -3.87
N TRP A 43 4.75 7.75 -5.04
CA TRP A 43 4.50 8.45 -6.32
C TRP A 43 3.05 8.91 -6.44
N GLU A 44 2.09 8.07 -6.12
CA GLU A 44 0.66 8.42 -6.12
C GLU A 44 0.38 9.61 -5.18
N VAL A 45 0.89 9.56 -3.96
CA VAL A 45 0.73 10.63 -2.97
C VAL A 45 1.33 11.93 -3.50
N SER A 46 2.53 11.89 -4.07
CA SER A 46 3.21 13.07 -4.62
C SER A 46 2.41 13.73 -5.72
N ILE A 47 1.86 12.93 -6.66
CA ILE A 47 1.03 13.44 -7.75
C ILE A 47 -0.26 14.08 -7.23
N LYS A 48 -0.98 13.36 -6.37
CA LYS A 48 -2.29 13.81 -5.90
C LYS A 48 -2.19 14.97 -4.94
N GLN A 49 -1.14 15.04 -4.13
CA GLN A 49 -0.87 16.17 -3.25
C GLN A 49 -0.58 17.43 -4.07
N ALA A 50 0.23 17.32 -5.11
CA ALA A 50 0.53 18.44 -6.00
C ALA A 50 -0.72 18.97 -6.71
N LEU A 51 -1.69 18.10 -6.99
CA LEU A 51 -2.97 18.46 -7.61
C LEU A 51 -4.03 18.93 -6.61
N GLY A 52 -3.71 18.98 -5.31
CA GLY A 52 -4.66 19.33 -4.27
C GLY A 52 -5.77 18.31 -4.03
N LYS A 53 -5.58 17.08 -4.48
CA LYS A 53 -6.59 15.99 -4.38
C LYS A 53 -6.42 15.11 -3.17
N LEU A 54 -5.34 15.27 -2.42
CA LEU A 54 -4.99 14.41 -1.30
C LEU A 54 -4.21 15.20 -0.26
N GLU A 55 -4.55 15.01 1.00
CA GLU A 55 -3.78 15.51 2.12
C GLU A 55 -2.82 14.43 2.61
N ALA A 56 -1.56 14.81 2.78
CA ALA A 56 -0.51 13.93 3.28
C ALA A 56 0.54 14.76 4.03
N PRO A 57 1.31 14.12 4.92
CA PRO A 57 2.42 14.82 5.58
C PRO A 57 3.41 15.37 4.55
N SER A 58 3.89 16.60 4.77
CA SER A 58 4.92 17.19 3.90
C SER A 58 6.25 16.47 4.00
N ASP A 59 6.47 15.73 5.10
CA ASP A 59 7.66 14.94 5.38
C ASP A 59 7.41 13.44 5.26
N LEU A 60 6.65 13.02 4.26
CA LEU A 60 6.20 11.63 4.09
C LEU A 60 7.34 10.60 4.21
N LEU A 61 8.47 10.83 3.55
CA LEU A 61 9.60 9.90 3.62
C LEU A 61 10.17 9.77 5.02
N HIS A 62 10.21 10.87 5.76
CA HIS A 62 10.65 10.86 7.16
C HIS A 62 9.68 10.07 8.04
N GLN A 63 8.37 10.22 7.81
CA GLN A 63 7.35 9.47 8.54
C GLN A 63 7.43 7.96 8.25
N VAL A 64 7.69 7.58 7.02
CA VAL A 64 7.90 6.17 6.64
C VAL A 64 9.10 5.59 7.41
N GLU A 65 10.19 6.33 7.48
CA GLU A 65 11.40 5.93 8.20
C GLU A 65 11.17 5.85 9.72
N LEU A 66 10.50 6.84 10.32
CA LEU A 66 10.19 6.85 11.74
C LEU A 66 9.34 5.65 12.16
N ASN A 67 8.43 5.21 11.31
CA ASN A 67 7.59 4.04 11.56
C ASN A 67 8.32 2.72 11.27
N ARG A 68 9.57 2.77 10.82
CA ARG A 68 10.37 1.60 10.45
C ARG A 68 9.71 0.78 9.33
N PHE A 69 8.96 1.43 8.46
CA PHE A 69 8.43 0.80 7.27
C PHE A 69 9.53 0.60 6.24
N GLU A 70 9.51 -0.53 5.57
CA GLU A 70 10.52 -0.86 4.57
C GLU A 70 10.09 -0.36 3.20
N PRO A 71 10.92 0.44 2.51
CA PRO A 71 10.62 0.85 1.13
C PRO A 71 10.64 -0.36 0.19
N LEU A 72 9.66 -0.41 -0.71
CA LEU A 72 9.59 -1.42 -1.76
C LEU A 72 9.73 -0.76 -3.12
N SER A 73 10.83 -1.04 -3.81
CA SER A 73 11.07 -0.50 -5.15
C SER A 73 10.17 -1.14 -6.19
N MET A 74 9.75 -0.36 -7.19
CA MET A 74 9.08 -0.88 -8.37
C MET A 74 10.12 -1.44 -9.34
N THR A 75 10.00 -2.72 -9.68
CA THR A 75 10.89 -3.38 -10.63
C THR A 75 10.25 -3.52 -12.01
N VAL A 76 11.05 -3.85 -12.99
CA VAL A 76 10.57 -4.19 -14.34
C VAL A 76 9.60 -5.37 -14.28
N SER A 77 9.91 -6.39 -13.47
CA SER A 77 9.04 -7.54 -13.26
C SER A 77 7.68 -7.14 -12.68
N HIS A 78 7.67 -6.24 -11.71
CA HIS A 78 6.41 -5.72 -11.15
C HIS A 78 5.58 -5.01 -12.22
N ALA A 79 6.20 -4.16 -13.02
CA ALA A 79 5.51 -3.41 -14.06
C ALA A 79 4.90 -4.32 -15.12
N TYR A 80 5.64 -5.33 -15.56
CA TYR A 80 5.17 -6.31 -16.55
C TYR A 80 3.96 -7.08 -16.00
N THR A 81 4.05 -7.56 -14.76
CA THR A 81 2.96 -8.28 -14.10
C THR A 81 1.73 -7.40 -13.93
N ALA A 82 1.90 -6.15 -13.49
CA ALA A 82 0.79 -5.21 -13.31
C ALA A 82 0.03 -4.97 -14.60
N GLY A 83 0.73 -4.82 -15.72
CA GLY A 83 0.11 -4.63 -17.02
C GLY A 83 -0.70 -5.84 -17.51
N ALA A 84 -0.31 -7.05 -17.10
CA ALA A 84 -0.93 -8.30 -17.54
C ALA A 84 -2.08 -8.76 -16.63
N LEU A 85 -2.37 -8.07 -15.52
CA LEU A 85 -3.44 -8.45 -14.61
C LEU A 85 -4.82 -8.39 -15.29
N PRO A 86 -5.77 -9.28 -14.90
CA PRO A 86 -7.16 -9.14 -15.34
C PRO A 86 -7.73 -7.78 -14.92
N ARG A 87 -8.77 -7.33 -15.62
CA ARG A 87 -9.38 -6.02 -15.36
C ARG A 87 -10.50 -6.08 -14.33
N HIS A 88 -10.14 -6.37 -13.07
CA HIS A 88 -11.06 -6.21 -11.95
C HIS A 88 -11.11 -4.75 -11.47
N HIS A 89 -10.12 -3.95 -11.86
CA HIS A 89 -9.88 -2.61 -11.37
C HIS A 89 -8.99 -1.87 -12.35
N ASP A 90 -9.26 -0.59 -12.59
CA ASP A 90 -8.53 0.18 -13.62
C ASP A 90 -7.42 1.06 -13.04
N ASP A 91 -7.37 1.28 -11.72
CA ASP A 91 -6.38 2.16 -11.11
C ASP A 91 -4.97 1.57 -11.25
N PRO A 92 -4.06 2.25 -11.95
CA PRO A 92 -2.71 1.73 -12.19
C PRO A 92 -1.87 1.61 -10.92
N PHE A 93 -2.08 2.47 -9.93
CA PHE A 93 -1.36 2.39 -8.66
C PHE A 93 -1.77 1.15 -7.88
N ASP A 94 -3.07 0.90 -7.77
CA ASP A 94 -3.58 -0.29 -7.09
C ASP A 94 -3.16 -1.57 -7.80
N ARG A 95 -3.21 -1.59 -9.13
CA ARG A 95 -2.75 -2.75 -9.92
C ARG A 95 -1.26 -3.02 -9.69
N MET A 96 -0.45 -1.98 -9.55
CA MET A 96 0.96 -2.12 -9.21
C MET A 96 1.15 -2.77 -7.82
N LEU A 97 0.38 -2.34 -6.83
CA LEU A 97 0.44 -2.93 -5.49
C LEU A 97 0.06 -4.43 -5.52
N VAL A 98 -0.96 -4.79 -6.28
CA VAL A 98 -1.34 -6.20 -6.46
C VAL A 98 -0.18 -6.99 -7.07
N ALA A 99 0.43 -6.48 -8.13
CA ALA A 99 1.57 -7.15 -8.78
C ALA A 99 2.75 -7.33 -7.82
N GLN A 100 3.04 -6.32 -7.02
CA GLN A 100 4.09 -6.39 -6.01
C GLN A 100 3.78 -7.42 -4.93
N ALA A 101 2.54 -7.45 -4.43
CA ALA A 101 2.13 -8.45 -3.45
C ALA A 101 2.28 -9.88 -4.01
N MET A 102 1.92 -10.09 -5.26
CA MET A 102 2.09 -11.39 -5.93
C MET A 102 3.55 -11.80 -6.06
N LYS A 103 4.40 -10.89 -6.56
CA LYS A 103 5.79 -11.19 -6.87
C LYS A 103 6.66 -11.30 -5.63
N GLU A 104 6.37 -10.54 -4.59
CA GLU A 104 7.15 -10.49 -3.36
C GLU A 104 6.54 -11.31 -2.22
N ASP A 105 5.43 -11.97 -2.49
CA ASP A 105 4.70 -12.81 -1.52
C ASP A 105 4.34 -12.00 -0.26
N LEU A 106 3.66 -10.88 -0.47
CA LEU A 106 3.20 -10.00 0.60
C LEU A 106 1.69 -10.08 0.76
N VAL A 107 1.22 -9.86 1.97
CA VAL A 107 -0.20 -9.69 2.27
C VAL A 107 -0.56 -8.22 2.04
N LEU A 108 -1.54 -7.95 1.18
CA LEU A 108 -1.97 -6.59 0.86
C LEU A 108 -2.98 -6.11 1.90
N LEU A 109 -2.66 -5.03 2.59
CA LEU A 109 -3.53 -4.40 3.57
C LEU A 109 -4.29 -3.26 2.89
N THR A 110 -5.60 -3.44 2.68
CA THR A 110 -6.40 -2.53 1.86
C THR A 110 -7.85 -2.44 2.34
N GLY A 111 -8.46 -1.27 2.18
CA GLY A 111 -9.89 -1.07 2.39
C GLY A 111 -10.74 -1.34 1.15
N ASP A 112 -10.13 -1.63 0.00
CA ASP A 112 -10.85 -1.85 -1.26
C ASP A 112 -11.08 -3.35 -1.50
N PRO A 113 -12.36 -3.82 -1.45
CA PRO A 113 -12.66 -5.24 -1.62
C PRO A 113 -12.33 -5.76 -3.04
N ARG A 114 -12.20 -4.89 -4.04
CA ARG A 114 -11.83 -5.31 -5.40
C ARG A 114 -10.42 -5.88 -5.48
N MET A 115 -9.56 -5.52 -4.55
CA MET A 115 -8.16 -5.98 -4.55
C MET A 115 -8.05 -7.49 -4.33
N SER A 116 -8.96 -8.09 -3.57
CA SER A 116 -8.96 -9.53 -3.34
C SER A 116 -9.33 -10.36 -4.58
N SER A 117 -9.97 -9.72 -5.56
CA SER A 117 -10.37 -10.39 -6.82
C SER A 117 -9.18 -10.87 -7.65
N TYR A 118 -7.99 -10.37 -7.39
CA TYR A 118 -6.76 -10.77 -8.10
C TYR A 118 -6.11 -12.04 -7.54
N GLY A 119 -6.66 -12.62 -6.48
CA GLY A 119 -6.12 -13.84 -5.89
C GLY A 119 -4.95 -13.62 -4.92
N VAL A 120 -4.59 -12.37 -4.62
CA VAL A 120 -3.61 -12.08 -3.56
C VAL A 120 -4.26 -12.17 -2.19
N GLU A 121 -3.48 -12.52 -1.19
CA GLU A 121 -3.96 -12.48 0.19
C GLU A 121 -4.13 -11.03 0.63
N THR A 122 -5.30 -10.71 1.18
CA THR A 122 -5.62 -9.37 1.65
C THR A 122 -6.08 -9.40 3.09
N VAL A 123 -5.81 -8.29 3.80
CA VAL A 123 -6.41 -8.02 5.11
C VAL A 123 -7.21 -6.73 4.96
N ALA A 124 -8.45 -6.74 5.40
CA ALA A 124 -9.34 -5.59 5.33
C ALA A 124 -8.87 -4.51 6.32
N ALA A 125 -8.82 -3.29 5.82
CA ALA A 125 -8.40 -2.15 6.64
C ALA A 125 -9.54 -1.50 7.42
#